data_8bc28f19f01d71e0cfe85456a6278ae9
#
_entry.id   8bc28f19f01d71e0cfe85456a6278ae9
#
_cell.length_a   1.000
_cell.length_b   1.000
_cell.length_c   1.000
_cell.angle_alpha   90.00
_cell.angle_beta   90.00
_cell.angle_gamma   90.00
#
_symmetry.space_group_name_H-M   'P 1'
#
loop_
_entity.id
_entity.type
_entity.pdbx_description
1 polymer ?
#
loop_
_entity_poly.entity_id
_entity_poly.type
_entity_poly.pdbx_seq_one_letter_code
_entity_poly.pdbx_strand_id
1 'polypeptide(L)'
;MPTIRGKSLKAIAYDISEGYLAVNPIFLKPLDDESLKGLHSEIMKAQSEIRAEKFPHSDTQLIRWRNMRLQRLHQALIVVKNFARERKIILV
;
A
#
# COMPACT_ATOMS: atom_id res chain seq x y z
N MET A 1 14.61 -11.63 -1.43
CA MET A 1 13.50 -10.68 -1.57
C MET A 1 13.40 -9.77 -0.36
N PRO A 2 13.17 -8.48 -0.53
CA PRO A 2 12.94 -7.59 0.62
C PRO A 2 11.73 -8.05 1.41
N THR A 3 11.87 -8.04 2.72
CA THR A 3 10.77 -8.36 3.62
C THR A 3 10.70 -7.31 4.72
N ILE A 4 9.50 -7.17 5.32
CA ILE A 4 9.26 -6.31 6.46
C ILE A 4 8.59 -7.18 7.51
N ARG A 5 9.21 -7.28 8.69
CA ARG A 5 8.68 -8.10 9.80
C ARG A 5 8.43 -9.55 9.36
N GLY A 6 9.30 -10.08 8.50
CA GLY A 6 9.18 -11.44 8.01
C GLY A 6 8.14 -11.66 6.93
N LYS A 7 7.47 -10.61 6.47
CA LYS A 7 6.47 -10.68 5.40
C LYS A 7 7.00 -10.08 4.12
N SER A 8 6.55 -10.62 2.98
CA SER A 8 6.87 -10.04 1.68
C SER A 8 6.21 -8.66 1.56
N LEU A 9 6.75 -7.83 0.66
CA LEU A 9 6.17 -6.51 0.41
C LEU A 9 4.74 -6.61 -0.12
N LYS A 10 4.45 -7.64 -0.91
CA LYS A 10 3.11 -7.89 -1.40
C LYS A 10 2.14 -8.18 -0.24
N ALA A 11 2.57 -8.99 0.73
CA ALA A 11 1.76 -9.30 1.91
C ALA A 11 1.52 -8.05 2.77
N ILE A 12 2.51 -7.18 2.88
CA ILE A 12 2.36 -5.91 3.59
C ILE A 12 1.33 -5.02 2.91
N ALA A 13 1.37 -4.93 1.57
CA ALA A 13 0.38 -4.15 0.82
C ALA A 13 -1.03 -4.72 1.03
N TYR A 14 -1.17 -6.04 1.06
CA TYR A 14 -2.45 -6.68 1.36
C TYR A 14 -2.94 -6.31 2.77
N ASP A 15 -2.06 -6.39 3.76
CA ASP A 15 -2.42 -6.03 5.14
C ASP A 15 -2.88 -4.58 5.25
N ILE A 16 -2.26 -3.67 4.50
CA ILE A 16 -2.67 -2.26 4.44
C ILE A 16 -4.09 -2.16 3.87
N SER A 17 -4.36 -2.85 2.79
CA SER A 17 -5.68 -2.80 2.14
C SER A 17 -6.78 -3.33 3.05
N GLU A 18 -6.49 -4.36 3.83
CA GLU A 18 -7.46 -4.97 4.75
C GLU A 18 -7.57 -4.25 6.09
N GLY A 19 -6.74 -3.22 6.31
CA GLY A 19 -6.80 -2.45 7.55
C GLY A 19 -6.05 -3.07 8.72
N TYR A 20 -5.25 -4.11 8.49
CA TYR A 20 -4.47 -4.76 9.54
C TYR A 20 -3.21 -3.98 9.88
N LEU A 21 -2.80 -3.07 9.01
CA LEU A 21 -1.58 -2.31 9.17
C LEU A 21 -1.80 -0.88 8.65
N ALA A 22 -1.44 0.10 9.48
CA ALA A 22 -1.43 1.50 9.06
C ALA A 22 0.01 1.95 8.84
N VAL A 23 0.27 2.55 7.68
CA VAL A 23 1.60 3.07 7.36
C VAL A 23 1.77 4.45 7.97
N ASN A 24 2.89 4.65 8.66
CA ASN A 24 3.26 5.94 9.24
C ASN A 24 4.79 6.08 9.17
N PRO A 25 5.33 7.29 9.43
CA PRO A 25 6.78 7.48 9.35
C PRO A 25 7.59 6.57 10.29
N ILE A 26 7.03 6.23 11.44
CA ILE A 26 7.72 5.33 12.38
C ILE A 26 7.89 3.94 11.77
N PHE A 27 6.86 3.45 11.09
CA PHE A 27 6.91 2.17 10.39
C PHE A 27 7.93 2.20 9.26
N LEU A 28 8.03 3.32 8.54
CA LEU A 28 8.89 3.45 7.37
C LEU A 28 10.36 3.73 7.73
N LYS A 29 10.61 4.30 8.89
CA LYS A 29 11.95 4.76 9.29
C LYS A 29 13.04 3.68 9.18
N PRO A 30 12.83 2.43 9.62
CA PRO A 30 13.87 1.40 9.52
C PRO A 30 14.05 0.81 8.12
N LEU A 31 13.22 1.18 7.16
CA LEU A 31 13.29 0.60 5.81
C LEU A 31 14.42 1.23 5.01
N ASP A 32 15.14 0.41 4.24
CA ASP A 32 16.12 0.91 3.30
C ASP A 32 15.43 1.43 2.04
N ASP A 33 16.20 2.06 1.16
CA ASP A 33 15.65 2.66 -0.06
C ASP A 33 14.98 1.63 -0.96
N GLU A 34 15.58 0.46 -1.08
CA GLU A 34 15.05 -0.62 -1.93
C GLU A 34 13.72 -1.13 -1.40
N SER A 35 13.63 -1.35 -0.09
CA SER A 35 12.39 -1.79 0.54
C SER A 35 11.29 -0.75 0.39
N LEU A 36 11.63 0.53 0.52
CA LEU A 36 10.66 1.62 0.38
C LEU A 36 10.14 1.70 -1.05
N LYS A 37 11.02 1.60 -2.04
CA LYS A 37 10.62 1.57 -3.45
C LYS A 37 9.75 0.36 -3.76
N GLY A 38 10.12 -0.80 -3.23
CA GLY A 38 9.36 -2.03 -3.42
C GLY A 38 7.98 -1.94 -2.80
N LEU A 39 7.87 -1.36 -1.61
CA LEU A 39 6.57 -1.17 -0.96
C LEU A 39 5.68 -0.24 -1.78
N HIS A 40 6.23 0.87 -2.27
CA HIS A 40 5.51 1.77 -3.15
C HIS A 40 4.96 1.03 -4.38
N SER A 41 5.81 0.24 -5.03
CA SER A 41 5.42 -0.54 -6.20
C SER A 41 4.30 -1.53 -5.88
N GLU A 42 4.40 -2.24 -4.76
CA GLU A 42 3.39 -3.24 -4.39
C GLU A 42 2.06 -2.59 -4.00
N ILE A 43 2.08 -1.41 -3.38
CA ILE A 43 0.85 -0.67 -3.09
C ILE A 43 0.17 -0.27 -4.40
N MET A 44 0.93 0.22 -5.38
CA MET A 44 0.37 0.57 -6.69
C MET A 44 -0.20 -0.64 -7.41
N LYS A 45 0.47 -1.79 -7.35
CA LYS A 45 -0.04 -3.02 -7.94
C LYS A 45 -1.33 -3.46 -7.26
N ALA A 46 -1.41 -3.37 -5.95
CA ALA A 46 -2.62 -3.73 -5.20
C ALA A 46 -3.79 -2.86 -5.62
N GLN A 47 -3.58 -1.55 -5.80
CA GLN A 47 -4.62 -0.66 -6.31
C GLN A 47 -5.09 -1.07 -7.70
N SER A 48 -4.16 -1.39 -8.58
CA SER A 48 -4.49 -1.82 -9.95
C SER A 48 -5.28 -3.12 -9.94
N GLU A 49 -4.89 -4.07 -9.10
CA GLU A 49 -5.61 -5.35 -8.99
C GLU A 49 -7.04 -5.15 -8.51
N ILE A 50 -7.26 -4.28 -7.53
CA ILE A 50 -8.60 -4.00 -7.03
C ILE A 50 -9.45 -3.34 -8.11
N ARG A 51 -8.88 -2.39 -8.86
CA ARG A 51 -9.60 -1.71 -9.95
C ARG A 51 -9.91 -2.66 -11.11
N ALA A 52 -9.08 -3.68 -11.31
CA ALA A 52 -9.31 -4.68 -12.36
C ALA A 52 -10.36 -5.72 -11.98
N GLU A 53 -10.72 -5.84 -10.70
CA GLU A 53 -11.78 -6.74 -10.28
C GLU A 53 -13.12 -6.30 -10.86
N LYS A 54 -13.99 -7.27 -11.11
CA LYS A 54 -15.34 -6.96 -11.60
C LYS A 54 -16.06 -6.08 -10.58
N PHE A 55 -16.62 -4.96 -11.04
CA PHE A 55 -17.33 -4.03 -10.16
C PHE A 55 -18.63 -4.67 -9.65
N PRO A 56 -18.86 -4.68 -8.32
CA PRO A 56 -20.04 -5.33 -7.74
C PRO A 56 -21.27 -4.41 -7.78
N HIS A 57 -21.84 -4.21 -8.96
CA HIS A 57 -22.88 -3.19 -9.20
C HIS A 57 -24.09 -3.29 -8.28
N SER A 58 -24.47 -4.49 -7.86
CA SER A 58 -25.70 -4.69 -7.09
C SER A 58 -25.46 -4.84 -5.59
N ASP A 59 -24.23 -4.83 -5.12
CA ASP A 59 -23.91 -5.10 -3.72
C ASP A 59 -23.25 -3.89 -3.07
N THR A 60 -24.04 -3.15 -2.29
CA THR A 60 -23.58 -1.94 -1.62
C THR A 60 -22.43 -2.22 -0.64
N GLN A 61 -22.47 -3.34 0.06
CA GLN A 61 -21.42 -3.66 1.03
C GLN A 61 -20.10 -3.97 0.33
N LEU A 62 -20.13 -4.69 -0.79
CA LEU A 62 -18.94 -4.98 -1.58
C LEU A 62 -18.37 -3.70 -2.19
N ILE A 63 -19.23 -2.77 -2.63
CA ILE A 63 -18.78 -1.47 -3.13
C ILE A 63 -18.07 -0.70 -2.04
N ARG A 64 -18.64 -0.64 -0.83
CA ARG A 64 -18.01 0.04 0.30
C ARG A 64 -16.67 -0.57 0.65
N TRP A 65 -16.61 -1.89 0.70
CA TRP A 65 -15.36 -2.60 1.02
C TRP A 65 -14.29 -2.31 -0.01
N ARG A 66 -14.66 -2.35 -1.29
CA ARG A 66 -13.75 -2.00 -2.38
C ARG A 66 -13.20 -0.57 -2.21
N ASN A 67 -14.09 0.38 -1.96
CA ASN A 67 -13.71 1.78 -1.79
C ASN A 67 -12.82 1.99 -0.57
N MET A 68 -13.09 1.30 0.51
CA MET A 68 -12.25 1.36 1.71
C MET A 68 -10.85 0.81 1.46
N ARG A 69 -10.75 -0.31 0.75
CA ARG A 69 -9.43 -0.86 0.39
C ARG A 69 -8.62 0.12 -0.44
N LEU A 70 -9.25 0.70 -1.45
CA LEU A 70 -8.59 1.70 -2.31
C LEU A 70 -8.17 2.93 -1.51
N GLN A 71 -9.02 3.42 -0.62
CA GLN A 71 -8.72 4.57 0.22
C GLN A 71 -7.54 4.30 1.14
N ARG A 72 -7.50 3.13 1.78
CA ARG A 72 -6.39 2.75 2.66
C ARG A 72 -5.07 2.71 1.90
N LEU A 73 -5.08 2.12 0.71
CA LEU A 73 -3.89 2.06 -0.14
C LEU A 73 -3.47 3.45 -0.61
N HIS A 74 -4.43 4.29 -0.94
CA HIS A 74 -4.14 5.67 -1.37
C HIS A 74 -3.48 6.48 -0.24
N GLN A 75 -4.01 6.38 0.98
CA GLN A 75 -3.43 7.07 2.13
C GLN A 75 -2.03 6.57 2.43
N ALA A 76 -1.82 5.24 2.37
CA ALA A 76 -0.50 4.66 2.56
C ALA A 76 0.48 5.17 1.51
N LEU A 77 0.02 5.28 0.27
CA LEU A 77 0.84 5.77 -0.83
C LEU A 77 1.30 7.21 -0.60
N ILE A 78 0.39 8.07 -0.11
CA ILE A 78 0.73 9.45 0.21
C ILE A 78 1.82 9.51 1.28
N VAL A 79 1.68 8.72 2.35
CA VAL A 79 2.67 8.69 3.43
C VAL A 79 4.03 8.20 2.91
N VAL A 80 4.03 7.14 2.11
CA VAL A 80 5.27 6.61 1.52
C VAL A 80 5.93 7.65 0.62
N LYS A 81 5.15 8.32 -0.23
CA LYS A 81 5.69 9.36 -1.13
C LYS A 81 6.30 10.52 -0.36
N ASN A 82 5.62 11.00 0.67
CA ASN A 82 6.12 12.11 1.48
C ASN A 82 7.39 11.72 2.22
N PHE A 83 7.43 10.52 2.78
CA PHE A 83 8.61 10.00 3.47
C PHE A 83 9.79 9.86 2.51
N ALA A 84 9.55 9.33 1.31
CA ALA A 84 10.59 9.18 0.30
C ALA A 84 11.14 10.55 -0.14
N ARG A 85 10.27 11.54 -0.27
CA ARG A 85 10.68 12.89 -0.64
C ARG A 85 11.62 13.48 0.41
N GLU A 86 11.31 13.30 1.69
CA GLU A 86 12.16 13.78 2.78
C GLU A 86 13.52 13.10 2.77
N ARG A 87 13.58 11.83 2.38
CA ARG A 87 14.84 11.09 2.22
C ARG A 87 15.51 11.34 0.89
N LYS A 88 14.90 12.13 0.01
CA LYS A 88 15.41 12.38 -1.35
C LYS A 88 15.50 11.10 -2.18
N ILE A 89 14.52 10.20 -2.01
CA ILE A 89 14.42 8.97 -2.79
C ILE A 89 13.45 9.23 -3.94
N ILE A 90 13.85 8.84 -5.15
CA ILE A 90 13.00 8.95 -6.32
C ILE A 90 12.17 7.66 -6.44
N LEU A 91 10.86 7.81 -6.37
CA LEU A 91 9.93 6.70 -6.59
C LEU A 91 9.47 6.70 -8.04
N VAL A 92 9.46 5.54 -8.63
CA VAL A 92 9.09 5.41 -10.05
C VAL A 92 7.77 4.65 -10.19
#